data_e205c942ac9363b86575a38cccecd072
#
_entry.id   e205c942ac9363b86575a38cccecd072
#
_cell.length_a   1.000
_cell.length_b   1.000
_cell.length_c   1.000
_cell.angle_alpha   90.00
_cell.angle_beta   90.00
_cell.angle_gamma   90.00
#
_symmetry.space_group_name_H-M   'P 1'
#
loop_
_entity.id
_entity.type
_entity.pdbx_description
1 polymer ?
#
loop_
_entity_poly.entity_id
_entity_poly.type
_entity_poly.pdbx_seq_one_letter_code
_entity_poly.pdbx_strand_id
1 'polypeptide(L)'
;LYIPAVQDFVRGKAVGYASRTLGMDLSVERLRLSFPLRLSVDNTLLSDKGDTLLSCGHLSLDVAVWPLLRKEVAVRSLELAKLAAHYRDSTAGMDLKVAAGQFAVNDCRVGLPAKTVGISRIALTDGDVFLNTAESAPAEKADSAAALPWQIDVGKLTVANLVFGMRTAPA
;
A
#
# COMPACT_ATOMS: atom_id res chain seq x y z
N LEU A 1 -3.86 -22.37 -14.58
CA LEU A 1 -2.70 -23.25 -14.30
C LEU A 1 -2.19 -22.91 -12.90
N TYR A 2 -2.28 -23.84 -11.98
CA TYR A 2 -1.77 -23.72 -10.62
C TYR A 2 -0.39 -24.36 -10.58
N ILE A 3 0.67 -23.55 -10.35
CA ILE A 3 2.05 -24.05 -10.28
C ILE A 3 2.60 -23.72 -8.87
N PRO A 4 2.58 -24.69 -7.94
CA PRO A 4 3.03 -24.46 -6.55
C PRO A 4 4.44 -23.90 -6.44
N ALA A 5 5.36 -24.42 -7.25
CA ALA A 5 6.76 -23.97 -7.24
C ALA A 5 6.94 -22.48 -7.57
N VAL A 6 6.08 -21.90 -8.43
CA VAL A 6 6.13 -20.47 -8.75
C VAL A 6 5.63 -19.64 -7.57
N GLN A 7 4.62 -20.13 -6.85
CA GLN A 7 4.08 -19.44 -5.69
C GLN A 7 5.08 -19.38 -4.54
N ASP A 8 5.74 -20.50 -4.25
CA ASP A 8 6.79 -20.56 -3.23
C ASP A 8 7.97 -19.67 -3.58
N PHE A 9 8.34 -19.62 -4.86
CA PHE A 9 9.39 -18.73 -5.36
C PHE A 9 9.01 -17.25 -5.19
N VAL A 10 7.80 -16.85 -5.60
CA VAL A 10 7.32 -15.46 -5.48
C VAL A 10 7.22 -15.07 -4.01
N ARG A 11 6.65 -15.93 -3.16
CA ARG A 11 6.57 -15.72 -1.71
C ARG A 11 7.96 -15.53 -1.11
N GLY A 12 8.89 -16.43 -1.40
CA GLY A 12 10.26 -16.35 -0.90
C GLY A 12 11.01 -15.09 -1.34
N LYS A 13 10.77 -14.64 -2.59
CA LYS A 13 11.36 -13.38 -3.10
C LYS A 13 10.76 -12.16 -2.42
N ALA A 14 9.44 -12.12 -2.21
CA ALA A 14 8.77 -11.00 -1.54
C ALA A 14 9.22 -10.87 -0.08
N VAL A 15 9.22 -11.98 0.67
CA VAL A 15 9.72 -12.01 2.06
C VAL A 15 11.19 -11.64 2.13
N GLY A 16 12.02 -12.22 1.24
CA GLY A 16 13.45 -11.92 1.21
C GLY A 16 13.76 -10.46 0.84
N TYR A 17 12.97 -9.83 -0.01
CA TYR A 17 13.09 -8.42 -0.35
C TYR A 17 12.75 -7.53 0.85
N ALA A 18 11.60 -7.78 1.51
CA ALA A 18 11.19 -7.03 2.68
C ALA A 18 12.24 -7.11 3.80
N SER A 19 12.72 -8.30 4.10
CA SER A 19 13.71 -8.51 5.16
C SER A 19 15.07 -7.88 4.84
N ARG A 20 15.57 -8.00 3.61
CA ARG A 20 16.91 -7.51 3.24
C ARG A 20 16.95 -6.03 2.90
N THR A 21 15.90 -5.50 2.25
CA THR A 21 15.90 -4.13 1.72
C THR A 21 15.26 -3.16 2.67
N LEU A 22 14.20 -3.58 3.37
CA LEU A 22 13.44 -2.73 4.30
C LEU A 22 13.78 -3.00 5.76
N GLY A 23 14.47 -4.12 6.07
CA GLY A 23 14.74 -4.54 7.45
C GLY A 23 13.48 -4.92 8.23
N MET A 24 12.39 -5.23 7.52
CA MET A 24 11.07 -5.52 8.09
C MET A 24 10.72 -6.99 7.91
N ASP A 25 9.91 -7.52 8.83
CA ASP A 25 9.40 -8.88 8.76
C ASP A 25 8.06 -8.90 8.03
N LEU A 26 8.03 -9.56 6.88
CA LEU A 26 6.83 -9.78 6.09
C LEU A 26 6.31 -11.19 6.30
N SER A 27 5.11 -11.31 6.83
CA SER A 27 4.37 -12.57 6.93
C SER A 27 3.20 -12.59 5.96
N VAL A 28 3.08 -13.66 5.20
CA VAL A 28 1.99 -13.91 4.25
C VAL A 28 1.45 -15.31 4.50
N GLU A 29 0.19 -15.42 4.89
CA GLU A 29 -0.41 -16.72 5.16
C GLU A 29 -0.66 -17.51 3.89
N ARG A 30 -1.29 -16.88 2.90
CA ARG A 30 -1.64 -17.53 1.64
C ARG A 30 -1.39 -16.61 0.46
N LEU A 31 -0.67 -17.13 -0.53
CA LEU A 31 -0.42 -16.45 -1.79
C LEU A 31 -0.88 -17.35 -2.94
N ARG A 32 -1.68 -16.81 -3.83
CA ARG A 32 -2.18 -17.50 -5.03
C ARG A 32 -1.85 -16.65 -6.26
N LEU A 33 -1.21 -17.28 -7.22
CA LEU A 33 -0.96 -16.69 -8.53
C LEU A 33 -1.76 -17.46 -9.57
N SER A 34 -2.60 -16.75 -10.31
CA SER A 34 -3.46 -17.31 -11.36
C SER A 34 -3.12 -16.69 -12.71
N PHE A 35 -3.28 -17.49 -13.77
CA PHE A 35 -3.12 -16.98 -15.14
C PHE A 35 -4.28 -16.03 -15.52
N PRO A 36 -4.06 -14.93 -16.26
CA PRO A 36 -2.80 -14.53 -16.90
C PRO A 36 -1.77 -13.87 -15.96
N LEU A 37 -2.15 -13.08 -14.98
CA LEU A 37 -1.27 -12.53 -13.93
C LEU A 37 -2.14 -11.87 -12.83
N ARG A 38 -2.92 -12.70 -12.16
CA ARG A 38 -3.69 -12.29 -10.99
C ARG A 38 -3.03 -12.83 -9.74
N LEU A 39 -2.60 -11.94 -8.87
CA LEU A 39 -2.06 -12.23 -7.56
C LEU A 39 -3.17 -12.03 -6.51
N SER A 40 -3.35 -13.01 -5.64
CA SER A 40 -4.23 -12.92 -4.49
C SER A 40 -3.45 -13.31 -3.24
N VAL A 41 -3.51 -12.47 -2.23
CA VAL A 41 -2.76 -12.64 -0.99
C VAL A 41 -3.73 -12.49 0.18
N ASP A 42 -3.74 -13.47 1.06
CA ASP A 42 -4.56 -13.47 2.27
C ASP A 42 -3.67 -13.28 3.50
N ASN A 43 -4.15 -12.48 4.45
CA ASN A 43 -3.53 -12.24 5.75
C ASN A 43 -2.05 -11.87 5.66
N THR A 44 -1.81 -10.66 5.18
CA THR A 44 -0.46 -10.08 5.11
C THR A 44 -0.20 -9.24 6.35
N LEU A 45 0.93 -9.45 6.98
CA LEU A 45 1.42 -8.67 8.10
C LEU A 45 2.83 -8.18 7.78
N LEU A 46 3.04 -6.88 7.96
CA LEU A 46 4.36 -6.25 7.92
C LEU A 46 4.67 -5.72 9.30
N SER A 47 5.78 -6.16 9.87
CA SER A 47 6.23 -5.74 11.20
C SER A 47 7.68 -5.29 11.19
N ASP A 48 7.99 -4.36 12.09
CA ASP A 48 9.37 -3.94 12.39
C ASP A 48 9.60 -4.09 13.89
N LYS A 49 10.65 -4.83 14.27
CA LYS A 49 11.06 -5.07 15.67
C LYS A 49 9.92 -5.55 16.59
N GLY A 50 8.96 -6.27 16.04
CA GLY A 50 7.81 -6.82 16.76
C GLY A 50 6.56 -5.93 16.75
N ASP A 51 6.64 -4.69 16.26
CA ASP A 51 5.48 -3.82 16.07
C ASP A 51 4.86 -4.03 14.69
N THR A 52 3.55 -4.24 14.63
CA THR A 52 2.82 -4.37 13.36
C THR A 52 2.65 -3.00 12.72
N LEU A 53 3.34 -2.78 11.60
CA LEU A 53 3.24 -1.55 10.82
C LEU A 53 2.07 -1.56 9.85
N LEU A 54 1.80 -2.71 9.26
CA LEU A 54 0.75 -2.87 8.25
C LEU A 54 0.12 -4.25 8.36
N SER A 55 -1.18 -4.30 8.31
CA SER A 55 -1.94 -5.54 8.15
C SER A 55 -2.95 -5.39 7.02
N CYS A 56 -3.12 -6.45 6.25
CA CYS A 56 -4.11 -6.51 5.18
C CYS A 56 -4.76 -7.89 5.17
N GLY A 57 -6.08 -7.94 5.30
CA GLY A 57 -6.80 -9.19 5.32
C GLY A 57 -6.84 -9.86 3.95
N HIS A 58 -7.03 -9.08 2.90
CA HIS A 58 -7.04 -9.60 1.53
C HIS A 58 -6.48 -8.55 0.56
N LEU A 59 -5.57 -8.99 -0.30
CA LEU A 59 -5.03 -8.19 -1.41
C LEU A 59 -5.28 -8.96 -2.70
N SER A 60 -5.85 -8.30 -3.69
CA SER A 60 -6.02 -8.82 -5.05
C SER A 60 -5.39 -7.84 -6.04
N LEU A 61 -4.51 -8.33 -6.89
CA LEU A 61 -3.83 -7.55 -7.91
C LEU A 61 -3.96 -8.25 -9.26
N ASP A 62 -4.56 -7.58 -10.23
CA ASP A 62 -4.68 -8.05 -11.61
C ASP A 62 -3.80 -7.19 -12.52
N VAL A 63 -2.79 -7.80 -13.13
CA VAL A 63 -1.83 -7.13 -14.00
C VAL A 63 -1.99 -7.61 -15.44
N ALA A 64 -1.99 -6.68 -16.38
CA ALA A 64 -1.99 -7.00 -17.79
C ALA A 64 -0.60 -7.47 -18.24
N VAL A 65 -0.52 -8.65 -18.86
CA VAL A 65 0.75 -9.26 -19.26
C VAL A 65 1.38 -8.57 -20.46
N TRP A 66 0.56 -8.19 -21.45
CA TRP A 66 1.07 -7.66 -22.73
C TRP A 66 1.85 -6.34 -22.62
N PRO A 67 1.42 -5.37 -21.77
CA PRO A 67 2.19 -4.14 -21.57
C PRO A 67 3.58 -4.37 -20.96
N LEU A 68 3.76 -5.45 -20.18
CA LEU A 68 5.06 -5.78 -19.58
C LEU A 68 6.15 -6.01 -20.63
N LEU A 69 5.76 -6.54 -21.80
CA LEU A 69 6.71 -6.73 -22.92
C LEU A 69 7.20 -5.40 -23.50
N ARG A 70 6.49 -4.30 -23.24
CA ARG A 70 6.84 -2.94 -23.66
C ARG A 70 7.45 -2.10 -22.54
N LYS A 71 7.85 -2.74 -21.42
CA LYS A 71 8.33 -2.07 -20.21
C LYS A 71 7.30 -1.13 -19.57
N GLU A 72 6.04 -1.43 -19.75
CA GLU A 72 4.93 -0.75 -19.11
C GLU A 72 4.26 -1.70 -18.13
N VAL A 73 3.94 -1.21 -16.94
CA VAL A 73 3.15 -1.96 -15.96
C VAL A 73 1.72 -1.43 -16.00
N ALA A 74 0.79 -2.27 -16.43
CA ALA A 74 -0.62 -1.93 -16.43
C ALA A 74 -1.35 -2.82 -15.40
N VAL A 75 -1.79 -2.20 -14.32
CA VAL A 75 -2.61 -2.81 -13.28
C VAL A 75 -4.07 -2.55 -13.64
N ARG A 76 -4.85 -3.60 -13.88
CA ARG A 76 -6.28 -3.50 -14.17
C ARG A 76 -7.07 -3.20 -12.90
N SER A 77 -6.77 -3.94 -11.84
CA SER A 77 -7.34 -3.72 -10.53
C SER A 77 -6.34 -4.05 -9.42
N LEU A 78 -6.33 -3.24 -8.40
CA LEU A 78 -5.73 -3.50 -7.11
C LEU A 78 -6.82 -3.30 -6.06
N GLU A 79 -7.09 -4.34 -5.29
CA GLU A 79 -8.09 -4.31 -4.23
C GLU A 79 -7.45 -4.75 -2.92
N LEU A 80 -7.66 -3.95 -1.88
CA LEU A 80 -7.23 -4.24 -0.53
C LEU A 80 -8.46 -4.22 0.37
N ALA A 81 -8.63 -5.27 1.17
CA ALA A 81 -9.70 -5.35 2.14
C ALA A 81 -9.13 -5.52 3.56
N LYS A 82 -9.76 -4.87 4.51
CA LYS A 82 -9.33 -4.86 5.92
C LYS A 82 -7.89 -4.42 6.06
N LEU A 83 -7.59 -3.26 5.51
CA LEU A 83 -6.28 -2.62 5.62
C LEU A 83 -6.20 -1.90 6.97
N ALA A 84 -5.13 -2.13 7.72
CA ALA A 84 -4.79 -1.34 8.87
C ALA A 84 -3.30 -1.04 8.86
N ALA A 85 -2.94 0.21 9.05
CA ALA A 85 -1.57 0.68 9.15
C ALA A 85 -1.38 1.46 10.44
N HIS A 86 -0.24 1.25 11.08
CA HIS A 86 0.14 1.94 12.29
C HIS A 86 1.57 2.45 12.14
N TYR A 87 1.74 3.74 12.18
CA TYR A 87 3.04 4.38 12.15
C TYR A 87 3.26 5.16 13.45
N ARG A 88 4.35 4.86 14.13
CA ARG A 88 4.75 5.55 15.35
C ARG A 88 6.15 6.12 15.18
N ASP A 89 6.27 7.40 15.41
CA ASP A 89 7.55 8.09 15.52
C ASP A 89 7.68 8.63 16.96
N SER A 90 8.45 7.92 17.77
CA SER A 90 8.70 8.32 19.15
C SER A 90 9.56 9.58 19.26
N THR A 91 10.34 9.92 18.24
CA THR A 91 11.19 11.11 18.22
C THR A 91 10.36 12.37 17.95
N ALA A 92 9.38 12.26 17.05
CA ALA A 92 8.46 13.33 16.75
C ALA A 92 7.21 13.34 17.65
N GLY A 93 7.04 12.34 18.51
CA GLY A 93 5.84 12.17 19.33
C GLY A 93 4.56 11.97 18.50
N MET A 94 4.68 11.35 17.34
CA MET A 94 3.59 11.14 16.41
C MET A 94 3.16 9.67 16.38
N ASP A 95 1.85 9.44 16.50
CA ASP A 95 1.22 8.11 16.36
C ASP A 95 0.07 8.24 15.35
N LEU A 96 0.24 7.64 14.19
CA LEU A 96 -0.73 7.63 13.10
C LEU A 96 -1.30 6.24 12.93
N LYS A 97 -2.61 6.12 13.04
CA LYS A 97 -3.36 4.90 12.76
C LYS A 97 -4.29 5.14 11.58
N VAL A 98 -4.22 4.27 10.61
CA VAL A 98 -5.08 4.28 9.43
C VAL A 98 -5.73 2.91 9.30
N ALA A 99 -7.03 2.89 9.18
CA ALA A 99 -7.78 1.69 8.85
C ALA A 99 -8.67 1.96 7.64
N ALA A 100 -8.85 0.95 6.80
CA ALA A 100 -9.76 1.03 5.67
C ALA A 100 -10.45 -0.33 5.46
N GLY A 101 -11.76 -0.30 5.36
CA GLY A 101 -12.54 -1.50 5.04
C GLY A 101 -12.22 -2.00 3.65
N GLN A 102 -12.22 -1.08 2.66
CA GLN A 102 -11.87 -1.36 1.28
C GLN A 102 -11.08 -0.22 0.65
N PHE A 103 -10.04 -0.56 -0.06
CA PHE A 103 -9.29 0.33 -0.93
C PHE A 103 -9.16 -0.31 -2.31
N ALA A 104 -9.52 0.42 -3.35
CA ALA A 104 -9.46 -0.08 -4.72
C ALA A 104 -8.82 0.94 -5.65
N VAL A 105 -7.97 0.44 -6.54
CA VAL A 105 -7.39 1.20 -7.65
C VAL A 105 -7.73 0.47 -8.94
N ASN A 106 -8.30 1.16 -9.89
CA ASN A 106 -8.63 0.62 -11.20
C ASN A 106 -7.86 1.35 -12.30
N ASP A 107 -7.40 0.57 -13.26
CA ASP A 107 -6.70 1.04 -14.46
C ASP A 107 -5.52 1.97 -14.12
N CYS A 108 -4.54 1.44 -13.43
CA CYS A 108 -3.27 2.11 -13.17
C CYS A 108 -2.25 1.70 -14.24
N ARG A 109 -1.62 2.69 -14.87
CA ARG A 109 -0.54 2.49 -15.84
C ARG A 109 0.73 3.18 -15.39
N VAL A 110 1.81 2.44 -15.35
CA VAL A 110 3.13 2.94 -14.99
C VAL A 110 4.06 2.79 -16.19
N GLY A 111 4.43 3.92 -16.78
CA GLY A 111 5.42 4.00 -17.84
C GLY A 111 6.82 4.19 -17.25
N LEU A 112 7.59 3.10 -17.14
CA LEU A 112 8.93 3.15 -16.55
C LEU A 112 9.90 4.07 -17.32
N PRO A 113 9.92 4.06 -18.67
CA PRO A 113 10.82 4.93 -19.42
C PRO A 113 10.44 6.41 -19.30
N ALA A 114 9.14 6.72 -19.27
CA ALA A 114 8.63 8.08 -19.22
C ALA A 114 8.48 8.62 -17.79
N LYS A 115 8.63 7.76 -16.78
CA LYS A 115 8.36 8.08 -15.36
C LYS A 115 6.97 8.66 -15.15
N THR A 116 5.97 8.05 -15.76
CA THR A 116 4.57 8.47 -15.68
C THR A 116 3.74 7.45 -14.94
N VAL A 117 2.80 7.90 -14.12
CA VAL A 117 1.81 7.08 -13.45
C VAL A 117 0.43 7.68 -13.74
N GLY A 118 -0.39 6.94 -14.47
CA GLY A 118 -1.79 7.30 -14.69
C GLY A 118 -2.71 6.35 -13.93
N ILE A 119 -3.62 6.88 -13.13
CA ILE A 119 -4.61 6.12 -12.36
C ILE A 119 -6.00 6.61 -12.74
N SER A 120 -6.83 5.74 -13.31
CA SER A 120 -8.16 6.15 -13.75
C SER A 120 -9.12 6.33 -12.58
N ARG A 121 -9.07 5.45 -11.57
CA ARG A 121 -9.95 5.53 -10.41
C ARG A 121 -9.28 5.01 -9.14
N ILE A 122 -9.48 5.76 -8.07
CA ILE A 122 -9.17 5.34 -6.70
C ILE A 122 -10.48 5.39 -5.90
N ALA A 123 -10.77 4.35 -5.13
CA ALA A 123 -11.89 4.30 -4.21
C ALA A 123 -11.43 3.87 -2.83
N LEU A 124 -11.86 4.60 -1.81
CA LEU A 124 -11.65 4.30 -0.40
C LEU A 124 -13.01 4.25 0.28
N THR A 125 -13.29 3.16 0.98
CA THR A 125 -14.55 2.96 1.69
C THR A 125 -14.29 2.50 3.12
N ASP A 126 -15.08 3.04 4.05
CA ASP A 126 -15.00 2.74 5.48
C ASP A 126 -13.58 2.97 6.03
N GLY A 127 -13.11 4.20 5.86
CA GLY A 127 -11.79 4.64 6.30
C GLY A 127 -11.83 5.33 7.66
N ASP A 128 -10.91 4.94 8.54
CA ASP A 128 -10.64 5.59 9.81
C ASP A 128 -9.19 6.08 9.82
N VAL A 129 -9.00 7.37 10.05
CA VAL A 129 -7.68 7.96 10.22
C VAL A 129 -7.62 8.61 11.59
N PHE A 130 -6.71 8.15 12.42
CA PHE A 130 -6.52 8.67 13.76
C PHE A 130 -5.08 9.12 13.96
N LEU A 131 -4.90 10.42 14.25
CA LEU A 131 -3.62 11.05 14.46
C LEU A 131 -3.49 11.53 15.91
N ASN A 132 -2.50 11.01 16.63
CA ASN A 132 -2.04 11.55 17.90
C ASN A 132 -0.75 12.32 17.67
N THR A 133 -0.69 13.54 18.17
CA THR A 133 0.53 14.36 18.15
C THR A 133 0.83 14.86 19.55
N ALA A 134 2.11 14.86 19.95
CA ALA A 134 2.55 15.61 21.12
C ALA A 134 2.60 17.12 20.78
N GLU A 135 2.32 17.96 21.75
CA GLU A 135 2.10 19.43 21.60
C GLU A 135 3.33 20.22 21.11
N SER A 136 4.38 19.59 20.67
CA SER A 136 5.65 20.28 20.33
C SER A 136 6.03 20.29 18.85
N ALA A 137 5.15 19.92 17.94
CA ALA A 137 5.42 20.09 16.52
C ALA A 137 4.66 21.31 15.98
N PRO A 138 5.36 22.43 15.66
CA PRO A 138 4.76 23.40 14.76
C PRO A 138 4.40 22.64 13.50
N ALA A 139 3.18 22.85 13.00
CA ALA A 139 2.78 22.35 11.70
C ALA A 139 3.77 22.95 10.67
N GLU A 140 4.87 22.27 10.42
CA GLU A 140 5.64 22.50 9.23
C GLU A 140 4.70 22.21 8.08
N LYS A 141 4.32 23.29 7.42
CA LYS A 141 3.65 23.22 6.14
C LYS A 141 4.41 22.21 5.33
N ALA A 142 3.71 21.19 4.83
CA ALA A 142 4.23 20.23 3.88
C ALA A 142 4.56 20.94 2.55
N ASP A 143 5.53 21.83 2.58
CA ASP A 143 6.08 22.58 1.45
C ASP A 143 7.38 21.93 0.95
N SER A 144 7.48 20.64 1.11
CA SER A 144 8.52 19.85 0.46
C SER A 144 7.92 18.56 -0.08
N ALA A 145 6.97 18.68 -0.98
CA ALA A 145 6.91 17.73 -2.07
C ALA A 145 8.25 17.87 -2.80
N ALA A 146 9.29 17.16 -2.33
CA ALA A 146 10.45 16.91 -3.16
C ALA A 146 9.86 16.44 -4.49
N ALA A 147 10.07 17.20 -5.54
CA ALA A 147 9.48 16.95 -6.84
C ALA A 147 9.87 15.52 -7.22
N LEU A 148 8.96 14.60 -6.99
CA LEU A 148 9.14 13.23 -7.42
C LEU A 148 9.36 13.33 -8.93
N PRO A 149 10.44 12.74 -9.48
CA PRO A 149 10.72 12.83 -10.91
C PRO A 149 9.69 12.05 -11.74
N TRP A 150 8.50 11.83 -11.17
CA TRP A 150 7.38 11.09 -11.72
C TRP A 150 6.19 12.02 -11.93
N GLN A 151 5.62 11.97 -13.11
CA GLN A 151 4.35 12.64 -13.41
C GLN A 151 3.21 11.71 -13.02
N ILE A 152 2.37 12.16 -12.08
CA ILE A 152 1.25 11.38 -11.57
C ILE A 152 -0.05 12.06 -12.01
N ASP A 153 -0.92 11.30 -12.67
CA ASP A 153 -2.26 11.72 -13.09
C ASP A 153 -3.31 10.82 -12.44
N VAL A 154 -4.29 11.42 -11.77
CA VAL A 154 -5.40 10.71 -11.12
C VAL A 154 -6.71 11.21 -11.67
N GLY A 155 -7.45 10.35 -12.37
CA GLY A 155 -8.69 10.70 -13.01
C GLY A 155 -9.85 10.92 -12.04
N LYS A 156 -10.12 9.94 -11.16
CA LYS A 156 -11.25 10.01 -10.22
C LYS A 156 -10.86 9.45 -8.85
N LEU A 157 -11.09 10.23 -7.81
CA LEU A 157 -11.01 9.80 -6.42
C LEU A 157 -12.42 9.73 -5.82
N THR A 158 -12.78 8.59 -5.24
CA THR A 158 -14.03 8.39 -4.52
C THR A 158 -13.71 7.99 -3.09
N VAL A 159 -14.25 8.74 -2.13
CA VAL A 159 -14.10 8.44 -0.71
C VAL A 159 -15.50 8.36 -0.11
N ALA A 160 -15.79 7.27 0.58
CA ALA A 160 -17.03 7.05 1.27
C ALA A 160 -16.77 6.63 2.71
N ASN A 161 -17.56 7.16 3.65
CA ASN A 161 -17.50 6.83 5.07
C ASN A 161 -16.08 7.00 5.66
N LEU A 162 -15.48 8.18 5.49
CA LEU A 162 -14.19 8.50 6.10
C LEU A 162 -14.42 9.17 7.46
N VAL A 163 -13.86 8.59 8.51
CA VAL A 163 -13.79 9.16 9.84
C VAL A 163 -12.37 9.65 10.10
N PHE A 164 -12.25 10.90 10.51
CA PHE A 164 -10.98 11.49 10.87
C PHE A 164 -11.01 11.91 12.34
N GLY A 165 -10.08 11.39 13.14
CA GLY A 165 -9.89 11.75 14.54
C GLY A 165 -8.48 12.31 14.76
N MET A 166 -8.40 13.43 15.48
CA MET A 166 -7.12 14.00 15.93
C MET A 166 -7.16 14.19 17.44
N ARG A 167 -6.11 13.78 18.11
CA ARG A 167 -5.92 14.03 19.54
C ARG A 167 -4.54 14.61 19.76
N THR A 168 -4.50 15.73 20.44
CA THR A 168 -3.26 16.32 20.95
C THR A 168 -3.16 15.92 22.42
N ALA A 169 -2.08 15.24 22.80
CA ALA A 169 -1.84 14.93 24.20
C ALA A 169 -1.35 16.21 24.91
N PRO A 170 -1.93 16.59 26.04
CA PRO A 170 -1.36 17.65 26.87
C PRO A 170 0.02 17.23 27.36
N ALA A 171 0.93 18.20 27.44
CA ALA A 171 2.29 18.01 27.92
C ALA A 171 2.35 17.53 29.36
#